data_f1906f1c1414cf3ec50466f9588eb619
#
_entry.id   f1906f1c1414cf3ec50466f9588eb619
#
_cell.length_a   1.000
_cell.length_b   1.000
_cell.length_c   1.000
_cell.angle_alpha   90.00
_cell.angle_beta   90.00
_cell.angle_gamma   90.00
#
_symmetry.space_group_name_H-M   'P 1'
#
loop_
_entity.id
_entity.type
_entity.pdbx_description
1 polymer ?
#
loop_
_entity_poly.entity_id
_entity_poly.type
_entity_poly.pdbx_seq_one_letter_code
_entity_poly.pdbx_strand_id
1 'polypeptide(L)'
;MDTLTVTAYHVISNHNFAERRQKVSNNQNALFALRSYQPGEVIADFSAGTISAEPTYLTVQVGNRKHITLQPEFLQYINHSCDPNVFFDTTSLQLVALKEIHSEDEFVFFYPSAEWKMTQSFGCYCGSPRCIGKVRGAFYLSPEIQSQYRFTDFIQQQLVK
;
A
#
# COMPACT_ATOMS: atom_id res chain seq x y z
N MET A 1 34.33 4.63 11.69
CA MET A 1 33.78 4.40 10.33
C MET A 1 32.44 3.70 10.49
N ASP A 2 31.37 4.43 10.24
CA ASP A 2 30.05 3.87 10.39
C ASP A 2 29.76 2.89 9.27
N THR A 3 29.56 1.64 9.64
CA THR A 3 29.09 0.64 8.71
C THR A 3 27.61 0.91 8.41
N LEU A 4 27.35 1.53 7.27
CA LEU A 4 25.99 1.64 6.78
C LEU A 4 25.45 0.22 6.54
N THR A 5 24.46 -0.17 7.34
CA THR A 5 23.81 -1.46 7.11
C THR A 5 22.93 -1.31 5.89
N VAL A 6 23.43 -1.74 4.73
CA VAL A 6 22.65 -1.78 3.50
C VAL A 6 21.74 -2.99 3.56
N THR A 7 20.43 -2.74 3.51
CA THR A 7 19.45 -3.81 3.43
C THR A 7 19.61 -4.51 2.07
N ALA A 8 19.92 -5.78 2.10
CA ALA A 8 20.11 -6.57 0.88
C ALA A 8 18.78 -7.20 0.44
N TYR A 9 18.54 -7.17 -0.87
CA TYR A 9 17.38 -7.77 -1.52
C TYR A 9 17.80 -8.68 -2.66
N HIS A 10 17.01 -9.71 -2.91
CA HIS A 10 17.06 -10.50 -4.14
C HIS A 10 15.96 -10.03 -5.09
N VAL A 11 16.30 -9.86 -6.36
CA VAL A 11 15.30 -9.60 -7.40
C VAL A 11 14.55 -10.91 -7.69
N ILE A 12 13.23 -10.88 -7.54
CA ILE A 12 12.38 -12.03 -7.79
C ILE A 12 11.74 -11.95 -9.18
N SER A 13 11.26 -10.77 -9.57
CA SER A 13 10.62 -10.59 -10.88
C SER A 13 10.69 -9.14 -11.32
N ASN A 14 10.71 -8.92 -12.63
CA ASN A 14 10.73 -7.60 -13.25
C ASN A 14 9.43 -7.39 -14.04
N HIS A 15 8.80 -6.23 -13.87
CA HIS A 15 7.52 -5.91 -14.48
C HIS A 15 7.55 -4.60 -15.27
N ASN A 16 8.70 -4.25 -15.82
CA ASN A 16 8.94 -3.05 -16.61
C ASN A 16 9.05 -1.77 -15.77
N PHE A 17 7.95 -1.32 -15.14
CA PHE A 17 7.95 -0.10 -14.31
C PHE A 17 8.27 -0.39 -12.84
N ALA A 18 8.25 -1.65 -12.44
CA ALA A 18 8.43 -2.07 -11.06
C ALA A 18 9.14 -3.41 -10.98
N GLU A 19 9.78 -3.65 -9.86
CA GLU A 19 10.53 -4.87 -9.62
C GLU A 19 10.17 -5.42 -8.25
N ARG A 20 9.76 -6.68 -8.21
CA ARG A 20 9.53 -7.38 -6.96
C ARG A 20 10.87 -7.85 -6.42
N ARG A 21 11.17 -7.46 -5.19
CA ARG A 21 12.38 -7.86 -4.48
C ARG A 21 12.00 -8.54 -3.18
N GLN A 22 12.85 -9.44 -2.74
CA GLN A 22 12.67 -10.16 -1.48
C GLN A 22 13.85 -9.85 -0.58
N LYS A 23 13.54 -9.43 0.66
CA LYS A 23 14.56 -9.08 1.64
C LYS A 23 15.30 -10.33 2.08
N VAL A 24 16.64 -10.30 2.02
CA VAL A 24 17.47 -11.47 2.32
C VAL A 24 17.30 -11.92 3.77
N SER A 25 17.15 -10.98 4.70
CA SER A 25 17.13 -11.28 6.14
C SER A 25 15.87 -12.00 6.62
N ASN A 26 14.71 -11.79 5.96
CA ASN A 26 13.43 -12.32 6.46
C ASN A 26 12.47 -12.78 5.36
N ASN A 27 12.92 -12.78 4.10
CA ASN A 27 12.12 -13.17 2.93
C ASN A 27 10.86 -12.30 2.70
N GLN A 28 10.81 -11.11 3.29
CA GLN A 28 9.69 -10.18 3.07
C GLN A 28 9.76 -9.62 1.66
N ASN A 29 8.62 -9.65 0.97
CA ASN A 29 8.50 -9.10 -0.37
C ASN A 29 8.29 -7.59 -0.33
N ALA A 30 8.75 -6.90 -1.39
CA ALA A 30 8.52 -5.48 -1.60
C ALA A 30 8.51 -5.20 -3.08
N LEU A 31 7.86 -4.12 -3.50
CA LEU A 31 7.83 -3.69 -4.88
C LEU A 31 8.54 -2.35 -4.99
N PHE A 32 9.51 -2.26 -5.89
CA PHE A 32 10.36 -1.08 -6.07
C PHE A 32 10.10 -0.44 -7.42
N ALA A 33 10.08 0.90 -7.46
CA ALA A 33 9.94 1.66 -8.69
C ALA A 33 11.19 1.51 -9.55
N LEU A 34 11.00 1.31 -10.85
CA LEU A 34 12.08 1.34 -11.86
C LEU A 34 12.04 2.61 -12.69
N ARG A 35 11.12 3.53 -12.38
CA ARG A 35 10.96 4.84 -13.01
C ARG A 35 10.66 5.88 -11.94
N SER A 36 10.83 7.14 -12.30
CA SER A 36 10.44 8.26 -11.46
C SER A 36 9.02 8.72 -11.81
N TYR A 37 8.28 9.22 -10.79
CA TYR A 37 6.92 9.70 -10.96
C TYR A 37 6.75 11.02 -10.22
N GLN A 38 5.88 11.88 -10.76
CA GLN A 38 5.49 13.12 -10.12
C GLN A 38 4.19 12.93 -9.33
N PRO A 39 3.91 13.80 -8.34
CA PRO A 39 2.64 13.71 -7.59
C PRO A 39 1.43 13.75 -8.54
N GLY A 40 0.50 12.82 -8.33
CA GLY A 40 -0.72 12.71 -9.13
C GLY A 40 -0.58 11.88 -10.40
N GLU A 41 0.63 11.46 -10.75
CA GLU A 41 0.85 10.67 -11.96
C GLU A 41 0.30 9.25 -11.78
N VAL A 42 -0.31 8.71 -12.84
CA VAL A 42 -0.79 7.31 -12.86
C VAL A 42 0.40 6.39 -13.07
N ILE A 43 0.56 5.44 -12.15
CA ILE A 43 1.66 4.47 -12.21
C ILE A 43 1.23 3.23 -13.00
N ALA A 44 0.01 2.75 -12.76
CA ALA A 44 -0.50 1.53 -13.39
C ALA A 44 -2.02 1.48 -13.27
N ASP A 45 -2.65 0.78 -14.18
CA ASP A 45 -4.04 0.36 -14.06
C ASP A 45 -4.09 -0.96 -13.30
N PHE A 46 -5.17 -1.20 -12.59
CA PHE A 46 -5.40 -2.50 -11.95
C PHE A 46 -6.85 -2.93 -12.09
N SER A 47 -7.10 -4.20 -11.85
CA SER A 47 -8.43 -4.76 -11.84
C SER A 47 -8.53 -5.81 -10.73
N ALA A 48 -9.75 -6.31 -10.49
CA ALA A 48 -9.96 -7.38 -9.52
C ALA A 48 -9.45 -8.70 -10.06
N GLY A 49 -8.59 -9.38 -9.33
CA GLY A 49 -8.22 -10.77 -9.63
C GLY A 49 -9.33 -11.70 -9.17
N THR A 50 -9.65 -11.65 -7.86
CA THR A 50 -10.78 -12.37 -7.26
C THR A 50 -11.61 -11.39 -6.46
N ILE A 51 -12.88 -11.77 -6.22
CA ILE A 51 -13.81 -10.99 -5.40
C ILE A 51 -14.30 -11.91 -4.28
N SER A 52 -14.21 -11.45 -3.03
CA SER A 52 -14.65 -12.23 -1.87
C SER A 52 -15.42 -11.36 -0.88
N ALA A 53 -16.27 -12.00 -0.06
CA ALA A 53 -17.03 -11.33 0.98
C ALA A 53 -16.18 -11.03 2.22
N GLU A 54 -15.09 -11.75 2.40
CA GLU A 54 -14.21 -11.61 3.55
C GLU A 54 -12.83 -11.12 3.12
N PRO A 55 -12.18 -10.26 3.92
CA PRO A 55 -10.85 -9.77 3.59
C PRO A 55 -9.78 -10.83 3.82
N THR A 56 -8.68 -10.70 3.07
CA THR A 56 -7.42 -11.40 3.36
C THR A 56 -6.31 -10.34 3.42
N TYR A 57 -5.11 -10.76 3.78
CA TYR A 57 -3.97 -9.84 3.81
C TYR A 57 -3.57 -9.33 2.41
N LEU A 58 -4.14 -9.90 1.36
CA LEU A 58 -3.85 -9.52 -0.04
C LEU A 58 -4.95 -8.67 -0.67
N THR A 59 -6.07 -8.45 0.01
CA THR A 59 -7.22 -7.77 -0.59
C THR A 59 -7.27 -6.30 -0.25
N VAL A 60 -7.92 -5.53 -1.13
CA VAL A 60 -8.40 -4.17 -0.84
C VAL A 60 -9.91 -4.18 -0.86
N GLN A 61 -10.53 -3.37 0.00
CA GLN A 61 -11.97 -3.34 0.13
C GLN A 61 -12.58 -2.29 -0.80
N VAL A 62 -13.54 -2.71 -1.61
CA VAL A 62 -14.20 -1.85 -2.60
C VAL A 62 -15.69 -1.69 -2.34
N GLY A 63 -16.23 -2.37 -1.35
CA GLY A 63 -17.64 -2.28 -0.99
C GLY A 63 -17.91 -3.01 0.33
N ASN A 64 -19.15 -2.92 0.79
CA ASN A 64 -19.58 -3.68 1.96
C ASN A 64 -19.52 -5.17 1.63
N ARG A 65 -18.68 -5.93 2.36
CA ARG A 65 -18.41 -7.34 2.09
C ARG A 65 -17.95 -7.59 0.64
N LYS A 66 -17.18 -6.66 0.10
CA LYS A 66 -16.59 -6.83 -1.23
C LYS A 66 -15.12 -6.47 -1.17
N HIS A 67 -14.28 -7.49 -1.28
CA HIS A 67 -12.83 -7.39 -1.21
C HIS A 67 -12.25 -8.00 -2.48
N ILE A 68 -11.27 -7.34 -3.06
CA ILE A 68 -10.65 -7.80 -4.30
C ILE A 68 -9.17 -8.05 -4.09
N THR A 69 -8.65 -9.09 -4.74
CA THR A 69 -7.21 -9.21 -4.97
C THR A 69 -6.85 -8.34 -6.18
N LEU A 70 -5.58 -8.02 -6.30
CA LEU A 70 -5.10 -7.10 -7.34
C LEU A 70 -4.61 -7.86 -8.56
N GLN A 71 -4.95 -7.33 -9.73
CA GLN A 71 -4.45 -7.78 -11.01
C GLN A 71 -3.92 -6.56 -11.77
N PRO A 72 -2.63 -6.48 -12.15
CA PRO A 72 -1.62 -7.55 -12.07
C PRO A 72 -1.23 -7.92 -10.63
N GLU A 73 -0.95 -9.18 -10.43
CA GLU A 73 -0.74 -9.78 -9.12
C GLU A 73 0.43 -9.17 -8.34
N PHE A 74 1.48 -8.73 -9.02
CA PHE A 74 2.66 -8.20 -8.32
C PHE A 74 2.36 -6.93 -7.51
N LEU A 75 1.26 -6.22 -7.78
CA LEU A 75 0.86 -5.04 -7.01
C LEU A 75 0.54 -5.39 -5.55
N GLN A 76 0.22 -6.66 -5.25
CA GLN A 76 -0.05 -7.11 -3.88
C GLN A 76 1.17 -7.03 -2.96
N TYR A 77 2.37 -6.88 -3.52
CA TYR A 77 3.61 -6.80 -2.74
C TYR A 77 3.96 -5.39 -2.31
N ILE A 78 3.09 -4.41 -2.55
CA ILE A 78 3.26 -3.04 -2.04
C ILE A 78 2.96 -3.05 -0.54
N ASN A 79 3.97 -2.73 0.27
CA ASN A 79 3.88 -2.79 1.71
C ASN A 79 3.23 -1.53 2.31
N HIS A 80 2.88 -1.61 3.59
CA HIS A 80 2.32 -0.49 4.34
C HIS A 80 3.40 0.49 4.76
N SER A 81 3.05 1.79 4.72
CA SER A 81 3.77 2.84 5.44
C SER A 81 2.78 3.91 5.90
N CYS A 82 3.08 4.52 7.04
CA CYS A 82 2.33 5.68 7.52
C CYS A 82 2.74 6.96 6.78
N ASP A 83 3.76 6.89 5.94
CA ASP A 83 4.15 7.93 4.99
C ASP A 83 4.10 7.36 3.57
N PRO A 84 2.90 7.15 3.01
CA PRO A 84 2.76 6.47 1.73
C PRO A 84 3.18 7.33 0.55
N ASN A 85 3.65 6.68 -0.51
CA ASN A 85 3.95 7.35 -1.78
C ASN A 85 2.99 6.96 -2.90
N VAL A 86 2.13 5.95 -2.68
CA VAL A 86 1.12 5.55 -3.67
C VAL A 86 -0.25 5.41 -3.01
N PHE A 87 -1.27 5.45 -3.85
CA PHE A 87 -2.67 5.28 -3.46
C PHE A 87 -3.37 4.41 -4.49
N PHE A 88 -4.12 3.42 -4.00
CA PHE A 88 -4.98 2.59 -4.85
C PHE A 88 -6.32 3.28 -5.01
N ASP A 89 -6.52 3.95 -6.13
CA ASP A 89 -7.80 4.59 -6.44
C ASP A 89 -8.76 3.53 -6.98
N THR A 90 -9.65 3.07 -6.11
CA THR A 90 -10.60 1.99 -6.46
C THR A 90 -11.75 2.49 -7.33
N THR A 91 -11.93 3.79 -7.47
CA THR A 91 -12.95 4.37 -8.35
C THR A 91 -12.47 4.37 -9.80
N SER A 92 -11.24 4.84 -10.04
CA SER A 92 -10.65 4.85 -11.38
C SER A 92 -9.94 3.53 -11.71
N LEU A 93 -9.71 2.67 -10.72
CA LEU A 93 -8.91 1.44 -10.84
C LEU A 93 -7.49 1.74 -11.29
N GLN A 94 -6.89 2.75 -10.65
CA GLN A 94 -5.54 3.20 -10.97
C GLN A 94 -4.69 3.33 -9.71
N LEU A 95 -3.45 2.89 -9.81
CA LEU A 95 -2.43 3.15 -8.80
C LEU A 95 -1.80 4.51 -9.14
N VAL A 96 -1.88 5.45 -8.21
CA VAL A 96 -1.42 6.83 -8.44
C VAL A 96 -0.34 7.21 -7.44
N ALA A 97 0.57 8.09 -7.87
CA ALA A 97 1.61 8.64 -7.01
C ALA A 97 1.01 9.75 -6.12
N LEU A 98 1.26 9.67 -4.82
CA LEU A 98 0.85 10.71 -3.86
C LEU A 98 1.87 11.82 -3.73
N LYS A 99 3.11 11.54 -4.06
CA LYS A 99 4.23 12.46 -4.00
C LYS A 99 5.28 12.04 -5.02
N GLU A 100 6.35 12.81 -5.14
CA GLU A 100 7.45 12.46 -6.03
C GLU A 100 8.06 11.11 -5.62
N ILE A 101 8.24 10.24 -6.61
CA ILE A 101 8.85 8.92 -6.44
C ILE A 101 10.05 8.87 -7.37
N HIS A 102 11.19 8.46 -6.83
CA HIS A 102 12.41 8.27 -7.63
C HIS A 102 12.56 6.80 -7.97
N SER A 103 13.21 6.53 -9.10
CA SER A 103 13.61 5.18 -9.46
C SER A 103 14.40 4.57 -8.30
N GLU A 104 14.12 3.32 -7.97
CA GLU A 104 14.67 2.55 -6.84
C GLU A 104 13.98 2.80 -5.50
N ASP A 105 13.00 3.70 -5.41
CA ASP A 105 12.19 3.85 -4.21
C ASP A 105 11.24 2.66 -4.07
N GLU A 106 11.01 2.21 -2.84
CA GLU A 106 9.98 1.22 -2.56
C GLU A 106 8.61 1.88 -2.68
N PHE A 107 7.66 1.23 -3.39
CA PHE A 107 6.26 1.63 -3.36
C PHE A 107 5.66 1.22 -2.03
N VAL A 108 5.01 2.16 -1.35
CA VAL A 108 4.32 1.90 -0.08
C VAL A 108 2.99 2.64 -0.04
N PHE A 109 1.98 2.02 0.59
CA PHE A 109 0.68 2.67 0.76
C PHE A 109 0.19 2.52 2.20
N PHE A 110 -0.73 3.39 2.59
CA PHE A 110 -1.34 3.37 3.90
C PHE A 110 -2.50 2.36 3.89
N TYR A 111 -2.32 1.20 4.49
CA TYR A 111 -3.30 0.11 4.42
C TYR A 111 -4.71 0.53 4.82
N PRO A 112 -4.91 1.31 5.90
CA PRO A 112 -6.28 1.74 6.24
C PRO A 112 -6.97 2.59 5.17
N SER A 113 -6.23 3.14 4.20
CA SER A 113 -6.83 3.90 3.10
C SER A 113 -7.75 3.04 2.23
N ALA A 114 -7.56 1.72 2.24
CA ALA A 114 -8.30 0.76 1.43
C ALA A 114 -8.87 -0.40 2.26
N GLU A 115 -8.84 -0.30 3.59
CA GLU A 115 -9.30 -1.37 4.49
C GLU A 115 -10.09 -0.78 5.65
N TRP A 116 -11.35 -1.19 5.80
CA TRP A 116 -12.20 -0.72 6.90
C TRP A 116 -11.82 -1.41 8.21
N LYS A 117 -11.88 -2.74 8.23
CA LYS A 117 -11.45 -3.57 9.36
C LYS A 117 -10.59 -4.70 8.82
N MET A 118 -9.32 -4.69 9.15
CA MET A 118 -8.37 -5.68 8.66
C MET A 118 -8.57 -7.02 9.38
N THR A 119 -8.35 -8.12 8.65
CA THR A 119 -8.41 -9.48 9.22
C THR A 119 -7.35 -9.67 10.30
N GLN A 120 -6.14 -9.16 10.05
CA GLN A 120 -5.02 -9.22 10.99
C GLN A 120 -4.45 -7.84 11.21
N SER A 121 -4.49 -7.39 12.46
CA SER A 121 -3.76 -6.18 12.84
C SER A 121 -2.28 -6.50 13.02
N PHE A 122 -1.43 -5.49 12.84
CA PHE A 122 0.01 -5.65 13.05
C PHE A 122 0.62 -4.36 13.59
N GLY A 123 1.76 -4.52 14.26
CA GLY A 123 2.55 -3.37 14.70
C GLY A 123 3.32 -2.77 13.53
N CYS A 124 3.28 -1.44 13.43
CA CYS A 124 3.99 -0.72 12.38
C CYS A 124 5.28 -0.12 12.94
N TYR A 125 6.38 -0.33 12.23
CA TYR A 125 7.70 0.21 12.57
C TYR A 125 8.29 0.92 11.35
N CYS A 126 7.44 1.69 10.63
CA CYS A 126 7.86 2.35 9.38
C CYS A 126 8.85 3.49 9.59
N GLY A 127 9.05 3.94 10.85
CA GLY A 127 9.99 5.01 11.16
C GLY A 127 9.48 6.41 10.85
N SER A 128 8.28 6.56 10.32
CA SER A 128 7.68 7.86 10.04
C SER A 128 7.36 8.59 11.34
N PRO A 129 7.55 9.94 11.39
CA PRO A 129 7.12 10.73 12.56
C PRO A 129 5.62 10.60 12.86
N ARG A 130 4.80 10.25 11.87
CA ARG A 130 3.34 10.06 12.04
C ARG A 130 2.93 8.59 12.05
N CYS A 131 3.88 7.69 12.41
CA CYS A 131 3.59 6.26 12.53
C CYS A 131 2.46 6.03 13.54
N ILE A 132 1.40 5.32 13.13
CA ILE A 132 0.24 5.07 13.97
C ILE A 132 0.46 3.94 14.98
N GLY A 133 1.60 3.23 14.89
CA GLY A 133 1.99 2.18 15.83
C GLY A 133 1.29 0.86 15.58
N LYS A 134 -0.03 0.84 15.51
CA LYS A 134 -0.80 -0.38 15.25
C LYS A 134 -1.74 -0.16 14.08
N VAL A 135 -1.68 -1.04 13.09
CA VAL A 135 -2.48 -0.96 11.86
C VAL A 135 -3.62 -1.96 11.95
N ARG A 136 -4.86 -1.46 11.95
CA ARG A 136 -6.06 -2.28 12.16
C ARG A 136 -7.16 -2.03 11.13
N GLY A 137 -7.06 -0.93 10.38
CA GLY A 137 -8.06 -0.48 9.43
C GLY A 137 -8.62 0.90 9.77
N ALA A 138 -9.33 1.49 8.82
CA ALA A 138 -9.82 2.87 8.94
C ALA A 138 -10.80 3.08 10.10
N PHE A 139 -11.58 2.03 10.42
CA PHE A 139 -12.56 2.09 11.51
C PHE A 139 -11.93 2.54 12.85
N TYR A 140 -10.67 2.18 13.08
CA TYR A 140 -9.98 2.42 14.34
C TYR A 140 -9.19 3.72 14.38
N LEU A 141 -9.20 4.51 13.30
CA LEU A 141 -8.43 5.76 13.21
C LEU A 141 -9.17 6.91 13.89
N SER A 142 -8.42 7.75 14.62
CA SER A 142 -8.97 9.00 15.16
C SER A 142 -9.25 10.00 14.03
N PRO A 143 -10.16 10.98 14.25
CA PRO A 143 -10.40 12.03 13.25
C PRO A 143 -9.15 12.80 12.84
N GLU A 144 -8.22 13.02 13.78
CA GLU A 144 -6.96 13.72 13.50
C GLU A 144 -6.10 12.94 12.51
N ILE A 145 -6.00 11.62 12.71
CA ILE A 145 -5.25 10.75 11.80
C ILE A 145 -5.98 10.67 10.44
N GLN A 146 -7.30 10.54 10.45
CA GLN A 146 -8.10 10.52 9.22
C GLN A 146 -7.83 11.73 8.34
N SER A 147 -7.66 12.91 8.93
CA SER A 147 -7.43 14.14 8.19
C SER A 147 -6.11 14.20 7.44
N GLN A 148 -5.18 13.30 7.74
CA GLN A 148 -3.83 13.29 7.17
C GLN A 148 -3.71 12.42 5.92
N TYR A 149 -4.75 11.63 5.58
CA TYR A 149 -4.64 10.63 4.53
C TYR A 149 -5.77 10.74 3.52
N ARG A 150 -5.49 10.24 2.32
CA ARG A 150 -6.48 10.02 1.28
C ARG A 150 -7.04 8.60 1.43
N PHE A 151 -8.37 8.49 1.35
CA PHE A 151 -9.08 7.20 1.47
C PHE A 151 -9.81 6.90 0.16
N THR A 152 -10.01 5.61 -0.12
CA THR A 152 -10.87 5.20 -1.24
C THR A 152 -12.29 5.68 -0.99
N ASP A 153 -13.08 5.80 -2.06
CA ASP A 153 -14.45 6.31 -1.95
C ASP A 153 -15.28 5.47 -0.99
N PHE A 154 -15.15 4.16 -1.03
CA PHE A 154 -15.89 3.30 -0.10
C PHE A 154 -15.50 3.58 1.35
N ILE A 155 -14.22 3.64 1.64
CA ILE A 155 -13.74 3.91 3.02
C ILE A 155 -14.18 5.30 3.45
N GLN A 156 -14.08 6.31 2.59
CA GLN A 156 -14.51 7.67 2.90
C GLN A 156 -15.99 7.71 3.25
N GLN A 157 -16.84 6.97 2.53
CA GLN A 157 -18.26 6.85 2.84
C GLN A 157 -18.51 6.25 4.23
N GLN A 158 -17.71 5.27 4.64
CA GLN A 158 -17.83 4.68 5.97
C GLN A 158 -17.41 5.66 7.06
N LEU A 159 -16.38 6.46 6.81
CA LEU A 159 -15.86 7.42 7.80
C LEU A 159 -16.85 8.54 8.11
N VAL A 160 -17.73 8.90 7.18
CA VAL A 160 -18.70 9.98 7.35
C VAL A 160 -20.09 9.53 7.81
N LYS A 161 -20.27 8.24 8.05
CA LYS A 161 -21.52 7.70 8.58
C LYS A 161 -21.68 7.96 10.07
#